data_2b22921e39b85d24e720877d50027e19
#
_entry.id   2b22921e39b85d24e720877d50027e19
#
_cell.length_a   1.000
_cell.length_b   1.000
_cell.length_c   1.000
_cell.angle_alpha   90.00
_cell.angle_beta   90.00
_cell.angle_gamma   90.00
#
_symmetry.space_group_name_H-M   'P 1'
#
loop_
_entity.id
_entity.type
_entity.pdbx_description
1 polymer ?
#
loop_
_entity_poly.entity_id
_entity_poly.type
_entity_poly.pdbx_seq_one_letter_code
_entity_poly.pdbx_strand_id
1 'polypeptide(L)'
;PLHILTFYNAIANHGKMMKPYLVEQIEKNGKLERNYGPSVLIETICSRATADTLTRGLVSVVQHGTGSRLKGASCTVAGKTGTARILLDETDSKEYANKYTDGMGRKKHQGTFVGFFPAEDPQYSVICPIYSVLSGANFYGGTIPALAVREIVDGICATDPAWRDELRPKGDVPHMIAGETDIDKADEDKNGHVPDVTGMGLKDAIYTIERAGLICRYSGAGHVSAQSPKAGTVAKEGDIVRLTLK
;
A
#
# COMPACT_ATOMS: atom_id res chain seq x y z
N PRO A 1 0.58 9.22 -11.03
CA PRO A 1 -0.44 8.48 -10.26
C PRO A 1 -1.56 7.92 -11.14
N LEU A 2 -2.11 8.70 -12.11
CA LEU A 2 -3.28 8.31 -12.90
C LEU A 2 -3.10 6.98 -13.65
N HIS A 3 -1.95 6.72 -14.29
CA HIS A 3 -1.69 5.45 -14.99
C HIS A 3 -1.72 4.24 -14.02
N ILE A 4 -1.18 4.41 -12.81
CA ILE A 4 -1.22 3.35 -11.79
C ILE A 4 -2.66 3.11 -11.36
N LEU A 5 -3.44 4.17 -11.12
CA LEU A 5 -4.85 4.06 -10.77
C LEU A 5 -5.66 3.37 -11.89
N THR A 6 -5.41 3.73 -13.15
CA THR A 6 -6.05 3.10 -14.32
C THR A 6 -5.76 1.60 -14.39
N PHE A 7 -4.53 1.18 -14.04
CA PHE A 7 -4.17 -0.24 -13.99
C PHE A 7 -4.90 -0.97 -12.87
N TYR A 8 -4.97 -0.41 -11.65
CA TYR A 8 -5.73 -1.02 -10.55
C TYR A 8 -7.24 -1.04 -10.83
N ASN A 9 -7.77 0.00 -11.48
CA ASN A 9 -9.14 0.03 -11.96
C ASN A 9 -9.41 -1.10 -12.96
N ALA A 10 -8.46 -1.42 -13.84
CA ALA A 10 -8.63 -2.54 -14.78
C ALA A 10 -8.65 -3.90 -14.05
N ILE A 11 -7.90 -4.09 -12.97
CA ILE A 11 -7.98 -5.30 -12.13
C ILE A 11 -9.37 -5.37 -11.48
N ALA A 12 -9.84 -4.27 -10.88
CA ALA A 12 -11.17 -4.14 -10.29
C ALA A 12 -12.29 -4.44 -11.30
N ASN A 13 -12.09 -4.08 -12.57
CA ASN A 13 -13.01 -4.29 -13.69
C ASN A 13 -12.70 -5.60 -14.46
N HIS A 14 -12.28 -6.64 -13.75
CA HIS A 14 -12.06 -8.00 -14.27
C HIS A 14 -11.12 -8.09 -15.48
N GLY A 15 -10.14 -7.21 -15.56
CA GLY A 15 -9.13 -7.16 -16.62
C GLY A 15 -9.46 -6.21 -17.78
N LYS A 16 -10.58 -5.52 -17.78
CA LYS A 16 -10.94 -4.52 -18.77
C LYS A 16 -10.45 -3.11 -18.35
N MET A 17 -9.58 -2.51 -19.14
CA MET A 17 -9.04 -1.18 -18.85
C MET A 17 -9.86 -0.09 -19.51
N MET A 18 -10.43 0.79 -18.70
CA MET A 18 -11.20 1.93 -19.14
C MET A 18 -10.29 3.16 -19.29
N LYS A 19 -10.59 4.01 -20.28
CA LYS A 19 -9.91 5.29 -20.45
C LYS A 19 -10.38 6.24 -19.34
N PRO A 20 -9.47 6.81 -18.53
CA PRO A 20 -9.85 7.79 -17.52
C PRO A 20 -10.32 9.09 -18.18
N TYR A 21 -11.36 9.72 -17.65
CA TYR A 21 -11.87 11.01 -18.05
C TYR A 21 -12.35 11.81 -16.85
N LEU A 22 -12.32 13.14 -16.95
CA LEU A 22 -12.72 14.06 -15.87
C LEU A 22 -13.98 14.84 -16.23
N VAL A 23 -14.28 14.95 -17.52
CA VAL A 23 -15.44 15.68 -18.02
C VAL A 23 -16.42 14.66 -18.57
N GLU A 24 -17.59 14.59 -17.97
CA GLU A 24 -18.65 13.68 -18.38
C GLU A 24 -19.45 14.25 -19.56
N GLN A 25 -19.82 15.53 -19.47
CA GLN A 25 -20.59 16.20 -20.50
C GLN A 25 -20.34 17.70 -20.56
N ILE A 26 -20.61 18.28 -21.72
CA ILE A 26 -20.63 19.73 -21.92
C ILE A 26 -22.07 20.14 -22.27
N GLU A 27 -22.60 21.08 -21.51
CA GLU A 27 -23.91 21.69 -21.77
C GLU A 27 -23.75 23.17 -22.12
N LYS A 28 -24.56 23.62 -23.08
CA LYS A 28 -24.66 25.03 -23.48
C LYS A 28 -26.12 25.45 -23.53
N ASN A 29 -26.47 26.49 -22.80
CA ASN A 29 -27.85 26.98 -22.68
C ASN A 29 -28.87 25.87 -22.34
N GLY A 30 -28.50 24.95 -21.41
CA GLY A 30 -29.36 23.83 -20.99
C GLY A 30 -29.50 22.70 -22.02
N LYS A 31 -28.73 22.74 -23.12
CA LYS A 31 -28.70 21.66 -24.11
C LYS A 31 -27.38 20.94 -24.08
N LEU A 32 -27.43 19.58 -24.09
CA LEU A 32 -26.26 18.73 -24.20
C LEU A 32 -25.54 19.03 -25.52
N GLU A 33 -24.30 19.55 -25.46
CA GLU A 33 -23.47 19.84 -26.64
C GLU A 33 -22.54 18.64 -26.92
N ARG A 34 -22.01 18.02 -25.89
CA ARG A 34 -21.11 16.88 -26.01
C ARG A 34 -21.17 15.95 -24.79
N ASN A 35 -21.16 14.65 -25.04
CA ASN A 35 -21.05 13.62 -24.00
C ASN A 35 -19.74 12.83 -24.19
N TYR A 36 -18.99 12.65 -23.10
CA TYR A 36 -17.71 11.95 -23.05
C TYR A 36 -17.82 10.58 -22.33
N GLY A 37 -18.94 9.97 -22.28
CA GLY A 37 -19.18 8.71 -21.60
C GLY A 37 -18.00 7.71 -21.58
N PRO A 38 -18.07 6.67 -20.77
CA PRO A 38 -16.98 5.73 -20.60
C PRO A 38 -16.55 5.08 -21.91
N SER A 39 -15.26 4.96 -22.14
CA SER A 39 -14.68 4.30 -23.31
C SER A 39 -13.58 3.32 -22.90
N VAL A 40 -13.46 2.21 -23.64
CA VAL A 40 -12.47 1.18 -23.38
C VAL A 40 -11.12 1.63 -23.94
N LEU A 41 -10.07 1.50 -23.13
CA LEU A 41 -8.68 1.73 -23.54
C LEU A 41 -8.03 0.41 -24.00
N ILE A 42 -8.20 -0.67 -23.23
CA ILE A 42 -7.71 -2.01 -23.56
C ILE A 42 -8.78 -3.02 -23.13
N GLU A 43 -9.27 -3.85 -24.07
CA GLU A 43 -10.34 -4.81 -23.80
C GLU A 43 -9.95 -5.86 -22.77
N THR A 44 -8.69 -6.32 -22.79
CA THR A 44 -8.23 -7.38 -21.87
C THR A 44 -6.76 -7.21 -21.54
N ILE A 45 -6.44 -6.79 -20.30
CA ILE A 45 -5.06 -6.78 -19.78
C ILE A 45 -4.69 -8.13 -19.17
N CYS A 46 -5.66 -8.88 -18.67
CA CYS A 46 -5.50 -10.23 -18.12
C CYS A 46 -6.85 -10.95 -18.10
N SER A 47 -6.84 -12.28 -17.92
CA SER A 47 -8.08 -13.04 -17.75
C SER A 47 -8.83 -12.65 -16.47
N ARG A 48 -10.15 -12.86 -16.44
CA ARG A 48 -10.96 -12.66 -15.24
C ARG A 48 -10.42 -13.46 -14.05
N ALA A 49 -10.06 -14.73 -14.26
CA ALA A 49 -9.48 -15.57 -13.21
C ALA A 49 -8.17 -15.00 -12.63
N THR A 50 -7.34 -14.38 -13.48
CA THR A 50 -6.13 -13.68 -13.05
C THR A 50 -6.48 -12.43 -12.24
N ALA A 51 -7.44 -11.63 -12.70
CA ALA A 51 -7.90 -10.43 -11.98
C ALA A 51 -8.47 -10.79 -10.61
N ASP A 52 -9.30 -11.83 -10.52
CA ASP A 52 -9.88 -12.32 -9.26
C ASP A 52 -8.79 -12.83 -8.31
N THR A 53 -7.75 -13.49 -8.83
CA THR A 53 -6.60 -13.94 -8.03
C THR A 53 -5.79 -12.76 -7.51
N LEU A 54 -5.55 -11.74 -8.34
CA LEU A 54 -4.88 -10.52 -7.93
C LEU A 54 -5.69 -9.77 -6.86
N THR A 55 -7.01 -9.67 -7.02
CA THR A 55 -7.90 -9.04 -6.03
C THR A 55 -7.78 -9.71 -4.67
N ARG A 56 -7.80 -11.06 -4.61
CA ARG A 56 -7.57 -11.80 -3.36
C ARG A 56 -6.22 -11.49 -2.74
N GLY A 57 -5.15 -11.46 -3.55
CA GLY A 57 -3.82 -11.06 -3.09
C GLY A 57 -3.78 -9.63 -2.53
N LEU A 58 -4.47 -8.68 -3.18
CA LEU A 58 -4.57 -7.30 -2.74
C LEU A 58 -5.38 -7.14 -1.44
N VAL A 59 -6.43 -7.96 -1.24
CA VAL A 59 -7.15 -8.04 0.05
C VAL A 59 -6.23 -8.58 1.14
N SER A 60 -5.44 -9.61 0.85
CA SER A 60 -4.48 -10.16 1.81
C SER A 60 -3.42 -9.13 2.24
N VAL A 61 -2.97 -8.25 1.35
CA VAL A 61 -2.06 -7.13 1.72
C VAL A 61 -2.68 -6.21 2.77
N VAL A 62 -3.99 -5.99 2.72
CA VAL A 62 -4.72 -5.19 3.70
C VAL A 62 -4.98 -5.97 4.99
N GLN A 63 -5.36 -7.23 4.89
CA GLN A 63 -5.72 -8.03 6.07
C GLN A 63 -4.49 -8.50 6.86
N HIS A 64 -3.40 -8.85 6.16
CA HIS A 64 -2.24 -9.52 6.75
C HIS A 64 -0.89 -8.88 6.40
N GLY A 65 -0.86 -7.86 5.54
CA GLY A 65 0.39 -7.29 5.03
C GLY A 65 0.58 -5.82 5.34
N THR A 66 1.35 -5.15 4.49
CA THR A 66 1.78 -3.75 4.66
C THR A 66 0.64 -2.72 4.59
N GLY A 67 -0.56 -3.13 4.18
CA GLY A 67 -1.78 -2.31 4.16
C GLY A 67 -2.64 -2.40 5.42
N SER A 68 -2.16 -3.01 6.50
CA SER A 68 -2.93 -3.36 7.70
C SER A 68 -3.62 -2.18 8.41
N ARG A 69 -3.23 -0.94 8.13
CA ARG A 69 -3.93 0.26 8.62
C ARG A 69 -5.37 0.39 8.08
N LEU A 70 -5.68 -0.31 6.99
CA LEU A 70 -7.05 -0.40 6.44
C LEU A 70 -7.83 -1.62 6.94
N LYS A 71 -7.21 -2.51 7.72
CA LYS A 71 -7.89 -3.65 8.34
C LYS A 71 -9.03 -3.14 9.24
N GLY A 72 -10.23 -3.69 9.05
CA GLY A 72 -11.43 -3.25 9.78
C GLY A 72 -11.97 -1.89 9.32
N ALA A 73 -11.69 -1.43 8.10
CA ALA A 73 -12.42 -0.36 7.45
C ALA A 73 -13.90 -0.75 7.25
N SER A 74 -14.75 0.23 6.98
CA SER A 74 -16.22 0.04 6.86
C SER A 74 -16.64 -0.90 5.73
N CYS A 75 -15.75 -1.17 4.78
CA CYS A 75 -15.89 -2.22 3.75
C CYS A 75 -14.54 -2.86 3.44
N THR A 76 -14.54 -3.98 2.71
CA THR A 76 -13.31 -4.67 2.31
C THR A 76 -12.55 -3.87 1.28
N VAL A 77 -11.28 -3.62 1.54
CA VAL A 77 -10.37 -2.90 0.63
C VAL A 77 -9.35 -3.86 0.03
N ALA A 78 -9.21 -3.81 -1.29
CA ALA A 78 -8.13 -4.45 -2.01
C ALA A 78 -7.09 -3.39 -2.41
N GLY A 79 -5.81 -3.57 -2.04
CA GLY A 79 -4.82 -2.54 -2.38
C GLY A 79 -3.38 -2.92 -2.08
N LYS A 80 -2.48 -2.00 -2.44
CA LYS A 80 -1.03 -2.17 -2.30
C LYS A 80 -0.37 -0.88 -1.86
N THR A 81 0.58 -1.02 -0.98
CA THR A 81 1.47 0.06 -0.56
C THR A 81 2.67 0.17 -1.49
N GLY A 82 3.14 1.37 -1.68
CA GLY A 82 4.39 1.67 -2.39
C GLY A 82 5.23 2.65 -1.59
N THR A 83 6.54 2.48 -1.62
CA THR A 83 7.48 3.43 -1.02
C THR A 83 8.65 3.61 -1.96
N ALA A 84 8.84 4.82 -2.45
CA ALA A 84 9.93 5.17 -3.33
C ALA A 84 10.81 6.25 -2.68
N ARG A 85 12.12 6.17 -2.86
CA ARG A 85 13.02 7.27 -2.56
C ARG A 85 12.97 8.29 -3.68
N ILE A 86 13.00 9.56 -3.31
CA ILE A 86 13.02 10.68 -4.23
C ILE A 86 14.46 11.18 -4.32
N LEU A 87 14.91 11.49 -5.53
CA LEU A 87 16.18 12.17 -5.75
C LEU A 87 16.15 13.54 -5.05
N LEU A 88 17.22 13.87 -4.36
CA LEU A 88 17.43 15.19 -3.80
C LEU A 88 17.83 16.16 -4.92
N ASP A 89 17.28 17.34 -4.90
CA ASP A 89 17.60 18.42 -5.82
C ASP A 89 18.37 19.56 -5.11
N GLU A 90 18.67 20.61 -5.85
CA GLU A 90 19.42 21.77 -5.30
C GLU A 90 18.68 22.49 -4.18
N THR A 91 17.34 22.34 -4.10
CA THR A 91 16.54 22.92 -3.00
C THR A 91 16.67 22.13 -1.71
N ASP A 92 17.01 20.84 -1.82
CA ASP A 92 17.25 19.97 -0.68
C ASP A 92 18.68 20.10 -0.18
N SER A 93 19.66 20.07 -1.10
CA SER A 93 21.08 20.22 -0.79
C SER A 93 21.91 20.41 -2.06
N LYS A 94 22.64 21.51 -2.16
CA LYS A 94 23.54 21.77 -3.30
C LYS A 94 24.63 20.72 -3.44
N GLU A 95 25.13 20.20 -2.32
CA GLU A 95 26.24 19.24 -2.29
C GLU A 95 25.80 17.83 -2.76
N TYR A 96 24.52 17.50 -2.63
CA TYR A 96 23.98 16.15 -2.86
C TYR A 96 22.95 16.06 -3.98
N ALA A 97 22.89 17.07 -4.86
CA ALA A 97 22.06 17.03 -6.05
C ALA A 97 22.19 15.69 -6.79
N ASN A 98 21.09 15.12 -7.24
CA ASN A 98 20.99 13.82 -7.89
C ASN A 98 21.34 12.60 -6.98
N LYS A 99 21.35 12.76 -5.66
CA LYS A 99 21.52 11.68 -4.69
C LYS A 99 20.24 11.45 -3.89
N TYR A 100 20.11 10.25 -3.35
CA TYR A 100 18.96 9.83 -2.55
C TYR A 100 19.13 10.10 -1.05
N THR A 101 20.30 10.59 -0.63
CA THR A 101 20.63 10.80 0.78
C THR A 101 21.59 11.98 0.87
N ASP A 102 21.36 12.91 1.79
CA ASP A 102 22.29 14.00 2.08
C ASP A 102 23.42 13.56 3.03
N GLY A 103 24.35 14.46 3.33
CA GLY A 103 25.50 14.20 4.20
C GLY A 103 25.16 13.82 5.63
N MET A 104 23.92 14.12 6.09
CA MET A 104 23.40 13.72 7.41
C MET A 104 22.59 12.43 7.35
N GLY A 105 22.53 11.74 6.21
CA GLY A 105 21.73 10.53 6.03
C GLY A 105 20.23 10.76 5.85
N ARG A 106 19.78 12.01 5.71
CA ARG A 106 18.35 12.33 5.53
C ARG A 106 17.91 12.01 4.11
N LYS A 107 16.64 11.63 3.95
CA LYS A 107 16.02 11.15 2.71
C LYS A 107 14.66 11.78 2.50
N LYS A 108 14.25 11.88 1.24
CA LYS A 108 12.85 12.12 0.86
C LYS A 108 12.23 10.83 0.34
N HIS A 109 10.98 10.61 0.68
CA HIS A 109 10.21 9.45 0.22
C HIS A 109 8.87 9.88 -0.37
N GLN A 110 8.40 9.11 -1.33
CA GLN A 110 7.02 9.07 -1.77
C GLN A 110 6.39 7.80 -1.23
N GLY A 111 5.53 7.92 -0.23
CA GLY A 111 4.66 6.83 0.20
C GLY A 111 3.38 6.84 -0.64
N THR A 112 2.91 5.70 -1.06
CA THR A 112 1.69 5.59 -1.87
C THR A 112 0.87 4.41 -1.38
N PHE A 113 -0.44 4.59 -1.28
CA PHE A 113 -1.40 3.50 -1.26
C PHE A 113 -2.27 3.62 -2.51
N VAL A 114 -2.52 2.49 -3.17
CA VAL A 114 -3.44 2.39 -4.30
C VAL A 114 -4.30 1.15 -4.13
N GLY A 115 -5.59 1.26 -4.47
CA GLY A 115 -6.51 0.16 -4.34
C GLY A 115 -7.91 0.48 -4.83
N PHE A 116 -8.85 -0.39 -4.50
CA PHE A 116 -10.26 -0.25 -4.81
C PHE A 116 -11.14 -0.88 -3.72
N PHE A 117 -12.38 -0.46 -3.67
CA PHE A 117 -13.35 -0.93 -2.68
C PHE A 117 -14.81 -0.75 -3.15
N PRO A 118 -15.77 -1.59 -2.65
CA PRO A 118 -15.54 -2.85 -1.95
C PRO A 118 -14.75 -3.83 -2.83
N ALA A 119 -13.97 -4.73 -2.23
CA ALA A 119 -13.14 -5.66 -3.01
C ALA A 119 -13.96 -6.69 -3.80
N GLU A 120 -15.15 -7.03 -3.30
CA GLU A 120 -16.07 -8.03 -3.87
C GLU A 120 -16.87 -7.50 -5.07
N ASP A 121 -17.21 -6.19 -5.02
CA ASP A 121 -17.96 -5.50 -6.07
C ASP A 121 -17.44 -4.05 -6.17
N PRO A 122 -16.30 -3.82 -6.84
CA PRO A 122 -15.61 -2.53 -6.82
C PRO A 122 -16.43 -1.39 -7.38
N GLN A 123 -16.70 -0.37 -6.56
CA GLN A 123 -17.38 0.86 -6.94
C GLN A 123 -16.42 2.05 -7.03
N TYR A 124 -15.34 2.00 -6.26
CA TYR A 124 -14.35 3.07 -6.18
C TYR A 124 -12.94 2.54 -6.34
N SER A 125 -12.10 3.27 -7.04
CA SER A 125 -10.66 3.10 -7.02
C SER A 125 -10.00 4.35 -6.45
N VAL A 126 -8.93 4.17 -5.67
CA VAL A 126 -8.25 5.24 -4.95
C VAL A 126 -6.74 5.12 -5.08
N ILE A 127 -6.08 6.26 -5.22
CA ILE A 127 -4.63 6.36 -5.09
C ILE A 127 -4.28 7.58 -4.23
N CYS A 128 -3.45 7.38 -3.23
CA CYS A 128 -3.01 8.43 -2.32
C CYS A 128 -1.47 8.47 -2.28
N PRO A 129 -0.81 9.27 -3.12
CA PRO A 129 0.62 9.53 -3.03
C PRO A 129 0.86 10.67 -2.04
N ILE A 130 1.77 10.48 -1.08
CA ILE A 130 2.20 11.49 -0.13
C ILE A 130 3.72 11.58 -0.17
N TYR A 131 4.24 12.80 -0.22
CA TYR A 131 5.66 13.10 -0.26
C TYR A 131 6.13 13.50 1.15
N SER A 132 7.17 12.84 1.65
CA SER A 132 7.78 13.25 2.91
C SER A 132 8.66 14.48 2.73
N VAL A 133 8.86 15.23 3.82
CA VAL A 133 9.94 16.19 3.91
C VAL A 133 11.30 15.48 3.99
N LEU A 134 12.40 16.21 3.78
CA LEU A 134 13.74 15.69 4.01
C LEU A 134 13.91 15.34 5.50
N SER A 135 14.08 14.06 5.80
CA SER A 135 14.11 13.56 7.17
C SER A 135 15.02 12.35 7.32
N GLY A 136 15.54 12.14 8.51
CA GLY A 136 16.20 10.90 8.92
C GLY A 136 15.22 9.77 9.23
N ALA A 137 13.94 10.10 9.47
CA ALA A 137 12.91 9.11 9.76
C ALA A 137 12.47 8.33 8.51
N ASN A 138 12.06 7.10 8.71
CA ASN A 138 11.50 6.29 7.65
C ASN A 138 10.03 6.66 7.39
N PHE A 139 9.66 6.69 6.12
CA PHE A 139 8.32 7.05 5.66
C PHE A 139 7.82 5.95 4.69
N TYR A 140 6.65 5.39 4.98
CA TYR A 140 6.12 4.24 4.24
C TYR A 140 4.70 4.49 3.70
N GLY A 141 4.39 3.88 2.57
CA GLY A 141 3.05 3.91 1.97
C GLY A 141 1.98 3.24 2.85
N GLY A 142 2.37 2.30 3.70
CA GLY A 142 1.49 1.63 4.66
C GLY A 142 1.18 2.44 5.93
N THR A 143 1.78 3.61 6.11
CA THR A 143 1.55 4.49 7.27
C THR A 143 0.55 5.60 6.92
N ILE A 144 1.01 6.80 6.64
CA ILE A 144 0.15 7.97 6.41
C ILE A 144 -0.75 7.81 5.17
N PRO A 145 -0.25 7.35 3.99
CA PRO A 145 -1.12 7.14 2.84
C PRO A 145 -2.25 6.13 3.09
N ALA A 146 -1.95 5.03 3.77
CA ALA A 146 -2.95 4.02 4.11
C ALA A 146 -4.00 4.54 5.10
N LEU A 147 -3.59 5.34 6.10
CA LEU A 147 -4.52 5.99 7.03
C LEU A 147 -5.42 7.00 6.31
N ALA A 148 -4.87 7.84 5.44
CA ALA A 148 -5.66 8.79 4.66
C ALA A 148 -6.71 8.08 3.79
N VAL A 149 -6.34 6.95 3.17
CA VAL A 149 -7.31 6.14 2.41
C VAL A 149 -8.34 5.51 3.32
N ARG A 150 -7.97 5.08 4.54
CA ARG A 150 -8.93 4.58 5.53
C ARG A 150 -10.01 5.62 5.84
N GLU A 151 -9.61 6.86 6.15
CA GLU A 151 -10.53 7.95 6.43
C GLU A 151 -11.48 8.23 5.23
N ILE A 152 -10.96 8.14 4.00
CA ILE A 152 -11.76 8.29 2.78
C ILE A 152 -12.81 7.16 2.69
N VAL A 153 -12.40 5.91 2.87
CA VAL A 153 -13.30 4.74 2.80
C VAL A 153 -14.39 4.84 3.86
N ASP A 154 -14.00 5.08 5.11
CA ASP A 154 -14.93 5.18 6.23
C ASP A 154 -15.86 6.40 6.05
N GLY A 155 -15.36 7.52 5.52
CA GLY A 155 -16.14 8.71 5.21
C GLY A 155 -17.19 8.47 4.13
N ILE A 156 -16.85 7.80 3.03
CA ILE A 156 -17.80 7.45 1.96
C ILE A 156 -18.88 6.53 2.52
N CYS A 157 -18.51 5.49 3.27
CA CYS A 157 -19.46 4.58 3.89
C CYS A 157 -20.38 5.26 4.94
N ALA A 158 -19.94 6.35 5.57
CA ALA A 158 -20.72 7.09 6.56
C ALA A 158 -21.68 8.10 5.94
N THR A 159 -21.41 8.57 4.70
CA THR A 159 -22.16 9.67 4.07
C THR A 159 -23.58 9.27 3.70
N ASP A 160 -23.80 8.01 3.29
CA ASP A 160 -25.09 7.48 2.91
C ASP A 160 -25.31 6.09 3.52
N PRO A 161 -26.33 5.91 4.39
CA PRO A 161 -26.66 4.59 4.95
C PRO A 161 -27.03 3.53 3.91
N ALA A 162 -27.68 3.91 2.79
CA ALA A 162 -27.99 2.99 1.70
C ALA A 162 -26.72 2.46 1.03
N TRP A 163 -25.77 3.33 0.81
CA TRP A 163 -24.45 2.95 0.30
C TRP A 163 -23.68 2.04 1.25
N ARG A 164 -23.83 2.23 2.57
CA ARG A 164 -23.20 1.35 3.57
C ARG A 164 -23.64 -0.09 3.41
N ASP A 165 -24.94 -0.32 3.18
CA ASP A 165 -25.48 -1.67 3.01
C ASP A 165 -25.07 -2.31 1.68
N GLU A 166 -24.93 -1.52 0.62
CA GLU A 166 -24.40 -1.94 -0.67
C GLU A 166 -22.89 -2.23 -0.62
N LEU A 167 -22.15 -1.46 0.19
CA LEU A 167 -20.70 -1.57 0.34
C LEU A 167 -20.26 -2.61 1.38
N ARG A 168 -21.20 -3.18 2.16
CA ARG A 168 -20.87 -4.27 3.08
C ARG A 168 -20.43 -5.52 2.32
N PRO A 169 -19.46 -6.27 2.87
CA PRO A 169 -19.05 -7.55 2.28
C PRO A 169 -20.26 -8.45 2.08
N LYS A 170 -20.57 -8.80 0.86
CA LYS A 170 -21.64 -9.74 0.50
C LYS A 170 -21.08 -11.17 0.52
N GLY A 171 -20.99 -11.78 1.70
CA GLY A 171 -20.53 -13.13 1.90
C GLY A 171 -19.16 -13.26 2.59
N ASP A 172 -18.81 -14.49 2.94
CA ASP A 172 -17.48 -14.79 3.45
C ASP A 172 -16.43 -14.41 2.40
N VAL A 173 -15.56 -13.45 2.72
CA VAL A 173 -14.32 -13.25 1.97
C VAL A 173 -13.65 -14.63 1.95
N PRO A 174 -13.40 -15.24 0.79
CA PRO A 174 -12.77 -16.56 0.77
C PRO A 174 -11.52 -16.48 1.62
N HIS A 175 -11.51 -17.21 2.72
CA HIS A 175 -10.30 -17.39 3.52
C HIS A 175 -9.29 -18.04 2.57
N MET A 176 -8.51 -17.21 1.87
CA MET A 176 -7.30 -17.74 1.31
C MET A 176 -6.51 -18.24 2.51
N ILE A 177 -6.31 -19.53 2.54
CA ILE A 177 -5.24 -20.16 3.25
C ILE A 177 -3.97 -19.49 2.71
N ALA A 178 -3.67 -18.29 3.21
CA ALA A 178 -2.29 -17.93 3.39
C ALA A 178 -1.81 -19.04 4.30
N GLY A 179 -0.91 -19.88 3.82
CA GLY A 179 -0.14 -20.68 4.75
C GLY A 179 0.19 -19.72 5.87
N GLU A 180 -0.06 -20.11 7.10
CA GLU A 180 0.20 -19.32 8.29
C GLU A 180 1.60 -18.72 8.14
N THR A 181 1.68 -17.56 7.50
CA THR A 181 2.89 -16.76 7.56
C THR A 181 2.77 -16.08 8.92
N ASP A 182 3.74 -16.34 9.78
CA ASP A 182 3.87 -15.82 11.15
C ASP A 182 3.79 -14.26 11.26
N ILE A 183 3.14 -13.58 10.32
CA ILE A 183 2.95 -12.14 10.33
C ILE A 183 1.96 -11.71 11.42
N ASP A 184 1.01 -12.58 11.82
CA ASP A 184 0.09 -12.29 12.92
C ASP A 184 0.78 -12.29 14.30
N LYS A 185 1.95 -12.91 14.44
CA LYS A 185 2.76 -12.82 15.65
C LYS A 185 3.49 -11.48 15.82
N ALA A 186 3.59 -10.70 14.73
CA ALA A 186 4.25 -9.39 14.77
C ALA A 186 3.37 -8.26 15.35
N ASP A 187 2.07 -8.49 15.54
CA ASP A 187 1.17 -7.50 16.16
C ASP A 187 1.23 -7.49 17.69
N GLU A 188 1.78 -8.53 18.31
CA GLU A 188 1.91 -8.62 19.77
C GLU A 188 3.24 -8.07 20.32
N ASP A 189 4.26 -7.90 19.47
CA ASP A 189 5.61 -7.48 19.89
C ASP A 189 5.83 -5.96 19.99
N LYS A 190 4.88 -5.21 20.50
CA LYS A 190 5.16 -3.88 21.08
C LYS A 190 5.94 -3.97 22.42
N ASN A 191 6.42 -5.13 22.78
CA ASN A 191 6.99 -5.43 24.09
C ASN A 191 8.51 -5.21 24.20
N GLY A 192 9.14 -4.44 23.33
CA GLY A 192 10.57 -4.15 23.45
C GLY A 192 11.47 -5.35 23.15
N HIS A 193 11.05 -6.26 22.26
CA HIS A 193 11.83 -7.41 21.80
C HIS A 193 12.09 -7.35 20.31
N VAL A 194 13.22 -7.95 19.89
CA VAL A 194 13.56 -8.10 18.45
C VAL A 194 12.60 -9.09 17.80
N PRO A 195 11.87 -8.71 16.74
CA PRO A 195 10.98 -9.61 16.01
C PRO A 195 11.76 -10.68 15.24
N ASP A 196 11.13 -11.84 14.98
CA ASP A 196 11.69 -12.85 14.08
C ASP A 196 11.38 -12.47 12.63
N VAL A 197 12.43 -12.27 11.83
CA VAL A 197 12.32 -11.95 10.40
C VAL A 197 13.05 -12.98 9.53
N THR A 198 13.46 -14.11 10.13
CA THR A 198 14.15 -15.18 9.40
C THR A 198 13.22 -15.77 8.33
N GLY A 199 13.74 -15.97 7.11
CA GLY A 199 12.96 -16.44 5.97
C GLY A 199 12.16 -15.36 5.22
N MET A 200 12.02 -14.15 5.78
CA MET A 200 11.30 -13.07 5.12
C MET A 200 12.08 -12.49 3.94
N GLY A 201 11.35 -11.96 2.96
CA GLY A 201 11.93 -11.08 1.95
C GLY A 201 12.47 -9.79 2.59
N LEU A 202 13.51 -9.19 1.99
CA LEU A 202 14.17 -8.02 2.56
C LEU A 202 13.19 -6.87 2.91
N LYS A 203 12.19 -6.61 2.07
CA LYS A 203 11.21 -5.52 2.30
C LYS A 203 10.36 -5.77 3.54
N ASP A 204 9.88 -6.99 3.69
CA ASP A 204 9.01 -7.37 4.81
C ASP A 204 9.80 -7.42 6.11
N ALA A 205 11.04 -7.89 6.07
CA ALA A 205 11.95 -7.89 7.20
C ALA A 205 12.27 -6.46 7.68
N ILE A 206 12.60 -5.54 6.75
CA ILE A 206 12.83 -4.13 7.09
C ILE A 206 11.58 -3.54 7.75
N TYR A 207 10.41 -3.75 7.13
CA TYR A 207 9.15 -3.23 7.65
C TYR A 207 8.87 -3.73 9.06
N THR A 208 9.04 -5.03 9.31
CA THR A 208 8.80 -5.66 10.61
C THR A 208 9.72 -5.11 11.70
N ILE A 209 11.03 -4.99 11.40
CA ILE A 209 12.02 -4.46 12.34
C ILE A 209 11.76 -2.98 12.65
N GLU A 210 11.51 -2.16 11.63
CA GLU A 210 11.32 -0.73 11.81
C GLU A 210 9.96 -0.41 12.46
N ARG A 211 8.95 -1.26 12.26
CA ARG A 211 7.68 -1.18 12.98
C ARG A 211 7.84 -1.43 14.48
N ALA A 212 8.77 -2.27 14.87
CA ALA A 212 9.14 -2.51 16.27
C ALA A 212 9.98 -1.36 16.89
N GLY A 213 10.20 -0.26 16.15
CA GLY A 213 11.01 0.88 16.58
C GLY A 213 12.52 0.66 16.46
N LEU A 214 12.95 -0.41 15.78
CA LEU A 214 14.35 -0.80 15.63
C LEU A 214 14.92 -0.34 14.28
N ILE A 215 16.25 -0.28 14.18
CA ILE A 215 16.95 0.11 12.95
C ILE A 215 17.45 -1.14 12.23
N CYS A 216 17.03 -1.33 10.97
CA CYS A 216 17.49 -2.44 10.15
C CYS A 216 18.79 -2.10 9.42
N ARG A 217 19.77 -3.02 9.48
CA ARG A 217 20.97 -3.05 8.63
C ARG A 217 21.05 -4.43 7.97
N TYR A 218 21.39 -4.47 6.70
CA TYR A 218 21.45 -5.76 5.98
C TYR A 218 22.66 -5.87 5.06
N SER A 219 23.02 -7.12 4.74
CA SER A 219 24.03 -7.50 3.76
C SER A 219 23.56 -8.70 2.95
N GLY A 220 23.95 -8.80 1.68
CA GLY A 220 23.51 -9.85 0.76
C GLY A 220 22.26 -9.49 -0.04
N ALA A 221 21.66 -10.49 -0.71
CA ALA A 221 20.44 -10.35 -1.50
C ALA A 221 19.58 -11.62 -1.34
N GLY A 222 18.24 -11.50 -1.54
CA GLY A 222 17.31 -12.61 -1.41
C GLY A 222 16.50 -12.56 -0.11
N HIS A 223 16.40 -13.68 0.60
CA HIS A 223 15.66 -13.82 1.84
C HIS A 223 16.59 -13.76 3.06
N VAL A 224 16.05 -13.36 4.21
CA VAL A 224 16.80 -13.31 5.46
C VAL A 224 17.20 -14.74 5.88
N SER A 225 18.49 -15.02 5.86
CA SER A 225 19.04 -16.29 6.30
C SER A 225 19.47 -16.28 7.77
N ALA A 226 19.77 -15.09 8.32
CA ALA A 226 20.13 -14.91 9.73
C ALA A 226 19.87 -13.47 10.18
N GLN A 227 19.60 -13.29 11.48
CA GLN A 227 19.46 -11.99 12.11
C GLN A 227 20.30 -11.91 13.40
N SER A 228 20.72 -10.71 13.75
CA SER A 228 21.43 -10.40 15.00
C SER A 228 21.06 -8.99 15.49
N PRO A 229 20.53 -8.84 16.73
CA PRO A 229 20.29 -9.88 17.76
C PRO A 229 19.25 -10.92 17.32
N LYS A 230 19.21 -12.04 18.05
CA LYS A 230 18.22 -13.09 17.82
C LYS A 230 16.81 -12.59 18.16
N ALA A 231 15.81 -13.17 17.52
CA ALA A 231 14.40 -12.96 17.85
C ALA A 231 14.14 -13.17 19.35
N GLY A 232 13.26 -12.36 19.93
CA GLY A 232 12.93 -12.39 21.35
C GLY A 232 13.97 -11.72 22.27
N THR A 233 15.09 -11.21 21.74
CA THR A 233 16.06 -10.44 22.55
C THR A 233 15.43 -9.10 22.94
N VAL A 234 15.57 -8.70 24.21
CA VAL A 234 15.12 -7.37 24.67
C VAL A 234 15.88 -6.27 23.91
N ALA A 235 15.17 -5.34 23.35
CA ALA A 235 15.72 -4.22 22.59
C ALA A 235 15.01 -2.91 22.93
N LYS A 236 15.71 -1.80 22.78
CA LYS A 236 15.18 -0.45 22.96
C LYS A 236 14.94 0.20 21.60
N GLU A 237 14.04 1.16 21.57
CA GLU A 237 13.82 1.98 20.37
C GLU A 237 15.14 2.56 19.84
N GLY A 238 15.40 2.36 18.56
CA GLY A 238 16.64 2.77 17.90
C GLY A 238 17.77 1.72 17.90
N ASP A 239 17.63 0.59 18.57
CA ASP A 239 18.64 -0.49 18.53
C ASP A 239 18.75 -1.08 17.10
N ILE A 240 19.96 -1.53 16.75
CA ILE A 240 20.26 -2.00 15.40
C ILE A 240 20.11 -3.51 15.30
N VAL A 241 19.28 -3.97 14.38
CA VAL A 241 19.17 -5.37 13.94
C VAL A 241 19.90 -5.55 12.62
N ARG A 242 20.85 -6.48 12.57
CA ARG A 242 21.62 -6.82 11.37
C ARG A 242 21.07 -8.09 10.75
N LEU A 243 20.80 -8.03 9.43
CA LEU A 243 20.30 -9.15 8.64
C LEU A 243 21.36 -9.62 7.65
N THR A 244 21.47 -10.93 7.51
CA THR A 244 22.22 -11.58 6.44
C THR A 244 21.23 -12.21 5.46
N LEU A 245 21.34 -11.88 4.18
CA LEU A 245 20.47 -12.37 3.11
C LEU A 245 21.24 -13.39 2.24
N LYS A 246 20.50 -14.41 1.79
CA LYS A 246 20.96 -15.40 0.80
C LYS A 246 19.85 -15.71 -0.19
#